data_f358387cb9d6fca62e1c90ad876e637d
#
_entry.id   f358387cb9d6fca62e1c90ad876e637d
#
_cell.length_a   1.000
_cell.length_b   1.000
_cell.length_c   1.000
_cell.angle_alpha   90.00
_cell.angle_beta   90.00
_cell.angle_gamma   90.00
#
_symmetry.space_group_name_H-M   'P 1'
#
loop_
_entity.id
_entity.type
_entity.pdbx_description
1 polymer ?
#
loop_
_entity_poly.entity_id
_entity_poly.type
_entity_poly.pdbx_seq_one_letter_code
_entity_poly.pdbx_strand_id
1 'polypeptide(L)'
;MKALRLIIISLILIAVASPVFPASAVLKVQVSPEVWQDTANGATADFLVILRSQADINTLAVAPMAAAQRGERVYQALRQAANAAQPTLQAELQARQVLFRSYWIVNMLVVHGDQALVAYLATRPDVEYIEPDRPFKANLETPDTTTIKVQSPTTPTAVSLTPQWNLNTVHAPDLWARGVTGKGIVYATADTGVQWNHPALQNQYRGWDGTTADHNYNWWDAVHASETWGGLTNICGFDLQAPCDDYGHGTHVTGIGVGTGDGVTAIGVAPGARWIACRNMNGGFGKPSTYIECLQFFMAPTNLQGSAPDPSKRADVISNSYSCPQISEGCAPHSLRAAVQAVRAAGIFMSVSSGNEGGLGCSSIIDPPGLEASVFTVGNTDSSNVIAPSSSRGPVTIDGYNLLKPNLVAPGTIVYSSWSNNTFTTLTGTSMSAPHVAGAVALLWSAFHWLKNDVFATELLLEITAKPLTSSQGCGGDSPTAVPNNVYGYGLLDILASYNMAISKLEKIYLPFLTK
;
A
#
# COMPACT_ATOMS: atom_id res chain seq x y z
N MET A 1 -52.89 -32.16 -80.08
CA MET A 1 -51.49 -32.36 -79.76
C MET A 1 -51.21 -31.81 -78.39
N LYS A 2 -51.18 -32.68 -77.38
CA LYS A 2 -51.01 -32.30 -75.95
C LYS A 2 -49.56 -32.40 -75.54
N ALA A 3 -48.95 -31.31 -75.12
CA ALA A 3 -47.60 -31.26 -74.63
C ALA A 3 -47.54 -31.63 -73.11
N LEU A 4 -46.82 -32.69 -72.77
CA LEU A 4 -46.64 -33.21 -71.43
C LEU A 4 -45.48 -32.40 -70.76
N ARG A 5 -45.74 -31.64 -69.68
CA ARG A 5 -44.72 -30.98 -68.91
C ARG A 5 -44.23 -31.90 -67.78
N LEU A 6 -42.98 -32.28 -67.85
CA LEU A 6 -42.26 -33.01 -66.80
C LEU A 6 -41.86 -32.01 -65.71
N ILE A 7 -42.32 -32.23 -64.47
CA ILE A 7 -41.88 -31.47 -63.29
C ILE A 7 -40.76 -32.29 -62.62
N ILE A 8 -39.51 -31.77 -62.64
CA ILE A 8 -38.37 -32.32 -61.91
C ILE A 8 -38.39 -31.70 -60.49
N ILE A 9 -38.67 -32.52 -59.49
CA ILE A 9 -38.55 -32.13 -58.08
C ILE A 9 -37.09 -32.39 -57.64
N SER A 10 -36.32 -31.30 -57.45
CA SER A 10 -34.98 -31.38 -56.86
C SER A 10 -35.10 -31.42 -55.33
N LEU A 11 -34.78 -32.56 -54.73
CA LEU A 11 -34.60 -32.67 -53.29
C LEU A 11 -33.27 -31.99 -52.91
N ILE A 12 -33.37 -30.83 -52.19
CA ILE A 12 -32.22 -30.19 -51.55
C ILE A 12 -32.05 -30.85 -50.19
N LEU A 13 -31.00 -31.67 -50.04
CA LEU A 13 -30.52 -32.14 -48.73
C LEU A 13 -29.87 -30.99 -48.01
N ILE A 14 -30.56 -30.42 -47.02
CA ILE A 14 -29.97 -29.46 -46.06
C ILE A 14 -29.17 -30.28 -45.06
N ALA A 15 -27.85 -30.31 -45.20
CA ALA A 15 -26.93 -30.81 -44.18
C ALA A 15 -26.95 -29.80 -43.01
N VAL A 16 -27.60 -30.14 -41.89
CA VAL A 16 -27.53 -29.41 -40.64
C VAL A 16 -26.13 -29.66 -40.04
N ALA A 17 -25.20 -28.73 -40.27
CA ALA A 17 -23.92 -28.72 -39.57
C ALA A 17 -24.19 -28.35 -38.10
N SER A 18 -24.06 -29.30 -37.20
CA SER A 18 -24.04 -29.03 -35.76
C SER A 18 -22.88 -28.06 -35.44
N PRO A 19 -23.10 -26.98 -34.71
CA PRO A 19 -22.00 -26.12 -34.30
C PRO A 19 -21.06 -26.91 -33.39
N VAL A 20 -19.84 -27.13 -33.85
CA VAL A 20 -18.74 -27.61 -33.02
C VAL A 20 -18.37 -26.43 -32.13
N PHE A 21 -18.86 -26.40 -30.89
CA PHE A 21 -18.35 -25.50 -29.90
C PHE A 21 -16.86 -25.83 -29.69
N PRO A 22 -15.94 -24.85 -29.80
CA PRO A 22 -14.56 -25.09 -29.45
C PRO A 22 -14.53 -25.58 -28.01
N ALA A 23 -13.85 -26.70 -27.76
CA ALA A 23 -13.57 -27.15 -26.40
C ALA A 23 -12.94 -25.97 -25.65
N SER A 24 -13.58 -25.52 -24.57
CA SER A 24 -13.02 -24.49 -23.71
C SER A 24 -11.62 -24.96 -23.32
N ALA A 25 -10.59 -24.23 -23.73
CA ALA A 25 -9.24 -24.49 -23.29
C ALA A 25 -9.25 -24.45 -21.77
N VAL A 26 -9.00 -25.57 -21.10
CA VAL A 26 -8.84 -25.60 -19.65
C VAL A 26 -7.64 -24.72 -19.35
N LEU A 27 -7.88 -23.53 -18.81
CA LEU A 27 -6.83 -22.62 -18.42
C LEU A 27 -6.01 -23.31 -17.33
N LYS A 28 -4.75 -23.60 -17.64
CA LYS A 28 -3.84 -24.30 -16.74
C LYS A 28 -3.53 -23.38 -15.54
N VAL A 29 -3.59 -23.92 -14.33
CA VAL A 29 -3.13 -23.24 -13.12
C VAL A 29 -1.63 -22.97 -13.24
N GLN A 30 -1.22 -21.75 -12.94
CA GLN A 30 0.20 -21.37 -12.90
C GLN A 30 0.72 -21.57 -11.48
N VAL A 31 1.71 -22.43 -11.33
CA VAL A 31 2.38 -22.71 -10.05
C VAL A 31 3.81 -22.22 -10.15
N SER A 32 4.20 -21.32 -9.27
CA SER A 32 5.57 -20.81 -9.19
C SER A 32 6.55 -21.93 -8.89
N PRO A 33 7.73 -21.97 -9.56
CA PRO A 33 8.75 -22.99 -9.34
C PRO A 33 9.19 -23.10 -7.87
N GLU A 34 9.18 -21.97 -7.16
CA GLU A 34 9.54 -21.85 -5.75
C GLU A 34 8.61 -22.67 -4.84
N VAL A 35 7.31 -22.73 -5.14
CA VAL A 35 6.33 -23.53 -4.38
C VAL A 35 6.66 -25.02 -4.48
N TRP A 36 7.07 -25.50 -5.68
CA TRP A 36 7.51 -26.86 -5.86
C TRP A 36 8.81 -27.18 -5.12
N GLN A 37 9.72 -26.20 -5.03
CA GLN A 37 10.98 -26.33 -4.28
C GLN A 37 10.74 -26.40 -2.78
N ASP A 38 9.89 -25.51 -2.25
CA ASP A 38 9.59 -25.41 -0.82
C ASP A 38 8.84 -26.63 -0.26
N THR A 39 8.06 -27.28 -1.10
CA THR A 39 7.27 -28.47 -0.73
C THR A 39 7.91 -29.78 -1.15
N ALA A 40 9.15 -29.76 -1.69
CA ALA A 40 9.86 -30.96 -2.13
C ALA A 40 10.28 -31.87 -0.95
N ASN A 41 10.50 -33.15 -1.26
CA ASN A 41 11.07 -34.15 -0.33
C ASN A 41 10.30 -34.31 0.99
N GLY A 42 8.98 -34.12 0.96
CA GLY A 42 8.13 -34.23 2.14
C GLY A 42 8.12 -33.01 3.06
N ALA A 43 8.70 -31.89 2.62
CA ALA A 43 8.57 -30.62 3.32
C ALA A 43 7.17 -30.03 3.15
N THR A 44 6.78 -29.18 4.10
CA THR A 44 5.58 -28.36 4.04
C THR A 44 5.96 -26.87 4.04
N ALA A 45 5.18 -26.05 3.35
CA ALA A 45 5.38 -24.60 3.27
C ALA A 45 4.05 -23.86 3.25
N ASP A 46 4.10 -22.55 3.55
CA ASP A 46 2.99 -21.65 3.30
C ASP A 46 3.05 -21.18 1.83
N PHE A 47 1.89 -21.13 1.17
CA PHE A 47 1.76 -20.63 -0.19
C PHE A 47 0.39 -19.98 -0.43
N LEU A 48 0.33 -19.04 -1.36
CA LEU A 48 -0.87 -18.33 -1.76
C LEU A 48 -1.60 -19.13 -2.84
N VAL A 49 -2.90 -19.33 -2.65
CA VAL A 49 -3.81 -19.91 -3.65
C VAL A 49 -4.76 -18.81 -4.11
N ILE A 50 -4.46 -18.22 -5.27
CA ILE A 50 -5.23 -17.13 -5.85
C ILE A 50 -6.32 -17.72 -6.74
N LEU A 51 -7.58 -17.38 -6.46
CA LEU A 51 -8.73 -17.86 -7.22
C LEU A 51 -8.93 -17.02 -8.49
N ARG A 52 -9.43 -17.66 -9.53
CA ARG A 52 -9.68 -17.06 -10.85
C ARG A 52 -10.78 -15.99 -10.81
N SER A 53 -11.80 -16.19 -9.98
CA SER A 53 -12.93 -15.28 -9.86
C SER A 53 -12.57 -14.11 -8.95
N GLN A 54 -12.10 -13.00 -9.52
CA GLN A 54 -11.84 -11.75 -8.81
C GLN A 54 -13.02 -10.77 -9.02
N ALA A 55 -13.17 -9.79 -8.11
CA ALA A 55 -14.16 -8.73 -8.27
C ALA A 55 -13.74 -7.75 -9.40
N ASP A 56 -14.71 -7.31 -10.22
CA ASP A 56 -14.47 -6.23 -11.17
C ASP A 56 -14.49 -4.87 -10.44
N ILE A 57 -13.34 -4.47 -9.91
CA ILE A 57 -13.15 -3.18 -9.23
C ILE A 57 -12.90 -2.03 -10.20
N ASN A 58 -12.51 -2.29 -11.45
CA ASN A 58 -12.22 -1.25 -12.44
C ASN A 58 -13.49 -0.46 -12.81
N THR A 59 -14.59 -1.16 -13.01
CA THR A 59 -15.90 -0.52 -13.27
C THR A 59 -16.34 0.34 -12.08
N LEU A 60 -16.05 -0.08 -10.84
CA LEU A 60 -16.39 0.68 -9.63
C LEU A 60 -15.50 1.91 -9.43
N ALA A 61 -14.22 1.82 -9.82
CA ALA A 61 -13.27 2.91 -9.69
C ALA A 61 -13.66 4.15 -10.50
N VAL A 62 -14.29 3.96 -11.67
CA VAL A 62 -14.70 5.05 -12.59
C VAL A 62 -16.17 5.41 -12.49
N ALA A 63 -16.97 4.68 -11.70
CA ALA A 63 -18.40 4.96 -11.56
C ALA A 63 -18.65 6.33 -10.92
N PRO A 64 -19.59 7.14 -11.43
CA PRO A 64 -19.96 8.41 -10.83
C PRO A 64 -20.66 8.16 -9.50
N MET A 65 -19.95 8.31 -8.41
CA MET A 65 -20.47 8.17 -7.05
C MET A 65 -19.76 9.09 -6.06
N ALA A 66 -20.44 9.42 -4.96
CA ALA A 66 -19.82 10.16 -3.87
C ALA A 66 -18.62 9.38 -3.29
N ALA A 67 -17.51 10.07 -3.03
CA ALA A 67 -16.29 9.46 -2.52
C ALA A 67 -16.52 8.66 -1.23
N ALA A 68 -17.41 9.11 -0.35
CA ALA A 68 -17.76 8.42 0.89
C ALA A 68 -18.42 7.03 0.65
N GLN A 69 -19.14 6.84 -0.46
CA GLN A 69 -19.80 5.58 -0.80
C GLN A 69 -18.89 4.60 -1.53
N ARG A 70 -17.79 5.09 -2.12
CA ARG A 70 -16.90 4.28 -2.95
C ARG A 70 -16.25 3.14 -2.16
N GLY A 71 -15.70 3.44 -0.99
CA GLY A 71 -15.07 2.43 -0.14
C GLY A 71 -16.02 1.30 0.25
N GLU A 72 -17.25 1.63 0.66
CA GLU A 72 -18.27 0.63 0.99
C GLU A 72 -18.61 -0.26 -0.22
N ARG A 73 -18.82 0.32 -1.40
CA ARG A 73 -19.17 -0.46 -2.60
C ARG A 73 -18.05 -1.38 -3.07
N VAL A 74 -16.80 -0.89 -3.02
CA VAL A 74 -15.65 -1.73 -3.34
C VAL A 74 -15.53 -2.87 -2.35
N TYR A 75 -15.64 -2.60 -1.05
CA TYR A 75 -15.66 -3.64 -0.02
C TYR A 75 -16.74 -4.70 -0.27
N GLN A 76 -17.98 -4.29 -0.56
CA GLN A 76 -19.09 -5.22 -0.82
C GLN A 76 -18.84 -6.09 -2.06
N ALA A 77 -18.30 -5.53 -3.13
CA ALA A 77 -17.98 -6.28 -4.35
C ALA A 77 -16.88 -7.34 -4.10
N LEU A 78 -15.82 -6.97 -3.37
CA LEU A 78 -14.73 -7.88 -3.00
C LEU A 78 -15.24 -9.01 -2.08
N ARG A 79 -16.05 -8.68 -1.07
CA ARG A 79 -16.69 -9.66 -0.19
C ARG A 79 -17.62 -10.60 -0.94
N GLN A 80 -18.40 -10.08 -1.88
CA GLN A 80 -19.30 -10.90 -2.71
C GLN A 80 -18.52 -11.90 -3.55
N ALA A 81 -17.42 -11.48 -4.20
CA ALA A 81 -16.57 -12.39 -4.98
C ALA A 81 -15.97 -13.50 -4.11
N ALA A 82 -15.41 -13.16 -2.96
CA ALA A 82 -14.82 -14.12 -2.04
C ALA A 82 -15.87 -15.10 -1.49
N ASN A 83 -17.03 -14.58 -1.04
CA ASN A 83 -18.11 -15.41 -0.50
C ASN A 83 -18.74 -16.35 -1.54
N ALA A 84 -18.68 -16.00 -2.82
CA ALA A 84 -19.17 -16.85 -3.90
C ALA A 84 -18.18 -17.95 -4.30
N ALA A 85 -16.87 -17.67 -4.25
CA ALA A 85 -15.86 -18.55 -4.84
C ALA A 85 -15.16 -19.45 -3.80
N GLN A 86 -14.93 -18.98 -2.57
CA GLN A 86 -14.09 -19.70 -1.60
C GLN A 86 -14.74 -20.89 -0.88
N PRO A 87 -16.07 -20.93 -0.61
CA PRO A 87 -16.64 -21.92 0.32
C PRO A 87 -16.37 -23.38 -0.05
N THR A 88 -16.37 -23.71 -1.35
CA THR A 88 -16.08 -25.09 -1.81
C THR A 88 -14.66 -25.50 -1.47
N LEU A 89 -13.67 -24.64 -1.78
CA LEU A 89 -12.27 -24.91 -1.48
C LEU A 89 -12.02 -24.95 0.03
N GLN A 90 -12.60 -24.04 0.79
CA GLN A 90 -12.50 -24.03 2.27
C GLN A 90 -13.02 -25.32 2.88
N ALA A 91 -14.20 -25.80 2.44
CA ALA A 91 -14.76 -27.05 2.94
C ALA A 91 -13.87 -28.27 2.61
N GLU A 92 -13.25 -28.30 1.44
CA GLU A 92 -12.32 -29.37 1.06
C GLU A 92 -11.03 -29.34 1.87
N LEU A 93 -10.45 -28.14 2.12
CA LEU A 93 -9.26 -27.99 2.96
C LEU A 93 -9.56 -28.38 4.40
N GLN A 94 -10.72 -27.99 4.94
CA GLN A 94 -11.18 -28.41 6.27
C GLN A 94 -11.34 -29.92 6.38
N ALA A 95 -11.97 -30.57 5.40
CA ALA A 95 -12.12 -32.02 5.37
C ALA A 95 -10.77 -32.76 5.34
N ARG A 96 -9.73 -32.15 4.78
CA ARG A 96 -8.36 -32.66 4.74
C ARG A 96 -7.54 -32.27 5.98
N GLN A 97 -8.11 -31.51 6.92
CA GLN A 97 -7.41 -30.95 8.09
C GLN A 97 -6.22 -30.06 7.74
N VAL A 98 -6.28 -29.38 6.60
CA VAL A 98 -5.27 -28.44 6.13
C VAL A 98 -5.49 -27.10 6.80
N LEU A 99 -4.41 -26.49 7.31
CA LEU A 99 -4.44 -25.13 7.84
C LEU A 99 -4.53 -24.13 6.69
N PHE A 100 -5.45 -23.18 6.79
CA PHE A 100 -5.56 -22.10 5.82
C PHE A 100 -6.13 -20.83 6.45
N ARG A 101 -5.88 -19.69 5.80
CA ARG A 101 -6.49 -18.40 6.08
C ARG A 101 -7.06 -17.81 4.79
N SER A 102 -8.23 -17.18 4.85
CA SER A 102 -8.90 -16.62 3.68
C SER A 102 -8.84 -15.10 3.68
N TYR A 103 -8.66 -14.54 2.47
CA TYR A 103 -8.60 -13.13 2.19
C TYR A 103 -9.71 -12.75 1.21
N TRP A 104 -10.24 -11.53 1.35
CA TRP A 104 -11.27 -11.03 0.45
C TRP A 104 -10.83 -9.84 -0.39
N ILE A 105 -9.80 -9.08 0.02
CA ILE A 105 -9.26 -7.95 -0.75
C ILE A 105 -8.67 -8.43 -2.08
N VAL A 106 -8.02 -9.57 -2.05
CA VAL A 106 -7.73 -10.45 -3.17
C VAL A 106 -8.47 -11.74 -2.86
N ASN A 107 -9.22 -12.27 -3.83
CA ASN A 107 -9.93 -13.54 -3.61
C ASN A 107 -8.91 -14.69 -3.60
N MET A 108 -8.30 -14.94 -2.43
CA MET A 108 -7.24 -15.91 -2.24
C MET A 108 -7.29 -16.59 -0.87
N LEU A 109 -6.53 -17.67 -0.72
CA LEU A 109 -6.25 -18.32 0.56
C LEU A 109 -4.72 -18.46 0.74
N VAL A 110 -4.23 -18.26 1.96
CA VAL A 110 -2.92 -18.78 2.39
C VAL A 110 -3.13 -20.20 2.86
N VAL A 111 -2.35 -21.14 2.39
CA VAL A 111 -2.48 -22.57 2.68
C VAL A 111 -1.14 -23.11 3.13
N HIS A 112 -1.14 -23.91 4.23
CA HIS A 112 0.03 -24.66 4.67
C HIS A 112 -0.06 -26.10 4.16
N GLY A 113 0.90 -26.56 3.36
CA GLY A 113 0.81 -27.90 2.81
C GLY A 113 2.07 -28.42 2.13
N ASP A 114 1.97 -29.68 1.71
CA ASP A 114 3.01 -30.45 1.03
C ASP A 114 2.86 -30.40 -0.51
N GLN A 115 3.79 -31.02 -1.21
CA GLN A 115 3.79 -31.13 -2.66
C GLN A 115 2.56 -31.85 -3.23
N ALA A 116 2.00 -32.83 -2.51
CA ALA A 116 0.80 -33.56 -2.94
C ALA A 116 -0.43 -32.64 -2.92
N LEU A 117 -0.53 -31.78 -1.92
CA LEU A 117 -1.58 -30.75 -1.86
C LEU A 117 -1.42 -29.72 -2.97
N VAL A 118 -0.21 -29.24 -3.26
CA VAL A 118 0.07 -28.33 -4.38
C VAL A 118 -0.35 -28.97 -5.71
N ALA A 119 0.02 -30.23 -5.95
CA ALA A 119 -0.37 -30.97 -7.14
C ALA A 119 -1.89 -31.11 -7.29
N TYR A 120 -2.60 -31.35 -6.18
CA TYR A 120 -4.06 -31.39 -6.17
C TYR A 120 -4.66 -30.01 -6.51
N LEU A 121 -4.23 -28.95 -5.86
CA LEU A 121 -4.73 -27.59 -6.10
C LEU A 121 -4.45 -27.11 -7.53
N ALA A 122 -3.33 -27.53 -8.13
CA ALA A 122 -2.98 -27.25 -9.51
C ALA A 122 -3.92 -27.91 -10.56
N THR A 123 -4.77 -28.87 -10.16
CA THR A 123 -5.80 -29.48 -11.04
C THR A 123 -7.13 -28.75 -11.01
N ARG A 124 -7.32 -27.81 -10.11
CA ARG A 124 -8.61 -27.15 -9.88
C ARG A 124 -8.89 -26.07 -10.92
N PRO A 125 -10.08 -26.04 -11.52
CA PRO A 125 -10.42 -25.05 -12.54
C PRO A 125 -10.67 -23.63 -11.96
N ASP A 126 -10.96 -23.53 -10.67
CA ASP A 126 -11.22 -22.27 -9.95
C ASP A 126 -9.96 -21.60 -9.42
N VAL A 127 -8.80 -22.28 -9.43
CA VAL A 127 -7.50 -21.71 -9.06
C VAL A 127 -6.84 -21.09 -10.30
N GLU A 128 -6.20 -19.93 -10.14
CA GLU A 128 -5.46 -19.26 -11.20
C GLU A 128 -3.96 -19.34 -10.98
N TYR A 129 -3.49 -18.93 -9.78
CA TYR A 129 -2.08 -18.94 -9.41
C TYR A 129 -1.88 -19.65 -8.08
N ILE A 130 -0.71 -20.29 -7.94
CA ILE A 130 -0.16 -20.75 -6.65
C ILE A 130 1.24 -20.13 -6.54
N GLU A 131 1.41 -19.22 -5.58
CA GLU A 131 2.62 -18.43 -5.36
C GLU A 131 3.22 -18.69 -3.98
N PRO A 132 4.54 -18.54 -3.78
CA PRO A 132 5.16 -18.75 -2.49
C PRO A 132 4.73 -17.66 -1.48
N ASP A 133 4.76 -18.02 -0.19
CA ASP A 133 4.52 -17.10 0.94
C ASP A 133 5.70 -17.21 1.93
N ARG A 134 6.88 -16.82 1.49
CA ARG A 134 8.14 -16.94 2.24
C ARG A 134 8.38 -15.72 3.12
N PRO A 135 8.81 -15.89 4.39
CA PRO A 135 9.32 -14.77 5.17
C PRO A 135 10.70 -14.35 4.66
N PHE A 136 10.86 -13.06 4.42
CA PHE A 136 12.14 -12.49 4.04
C PHE A 136 12.43 -11.21 4.81
N LYS A 137 13.71 -10.98 5.11
CA LYS A 137 14.16 -9.77 5.77
C LYS A 137 14.15 -8.61 4.79
N ALA A 138 13.27 -7.65 5.03
CA ALA A 138 13.26 -6.39 4.30
C ALA A 138 14.57 -5.64 4.50
N ASN A 139 15.04 -4.93 3.48
CA ASN A 139 16.21 -4.05 3.58
C ASN A 139 15.83 -2.74 4.27
N LEU A 140 15.46 -2.84 5.56
CA LEU A 140 15.08 -1.70 6.38
C LEU A 140 16.30 -0.91 6.82
N GLU A 141 16.12 0.38 6.95
CA GLU A 141 17.15 1.31 7.38
C GLU A 141 17.53 1.08 8.86
N THR A 142 18.79 1.30 9.15
CA THR A 142 19.34 1.29 10.51
C THR A 142 19.67 2.71 10.95
N PRO A 143 19.67 3.02 12.27
CA PRO A 143 20.01 4.34 12.77
C PRO A 143 21.34 4.90 12.25
N ASP A 144 21.29 6.10 11.66
CA ASP A 144 22.48 6.82 11.17
C ASP A 144 23.34 7.35 12.32
N THR A 145 22.73 7.60 13.48
CA THR A 145 23.37 8.18 14.66
C THR A 145 22.94 7.45 15.93
N THR A 146 23.65 7.73 17.02
CA THR A 146 23.29 7.21 18.35
C THR A 146 21.87 7.63 18.71
N THR A 147 21.06 6.66 19.09
CA THR A 147 19.68 6.87 19.55
C THR A 147 19.65 7.79 20.78
N ILE A 148 18.88 8.87 20.73
CA ILE A 148 18.77 9.85 21.79
C ILE A 148 17.54 9.53 22.64
N LYS A 149 17.74 9.33 23.95
CA LYS A 149 16.65 9.28 24.93
C LYS A 149 16.29 10.70 25.33
N VAL A 150 15.07 11.10 24.99
CA VAL A 150 14.51 12.37 25.47
C VAL A 150 13.61 12.06 26.65
N GLN A 151 13.85 12.70 27.79
CA GLN A 151 12.90 12.65 28.91
C GLN A 151 11.66 13.44 28.50
N SER A 152 10.50 12.79 28.58
CA SER A 152 9.23 13.49 28.36
C SER A 152 9.18 14.74 29.25
N PRO A 153 8.82 15.91 28.69
CA PRO A 153 8.65 17.11 29.48
C PRO A 153 7.56 16.86 30.54
N THR A 154 7.92 17.02 31.80
CA THR A 154 7.04 16.78 32.96
C THR A 154 5.95 17.81 33.13
N THR A 155 5.89 18.82 32.25
CA THR A 155 4.86 19.88 32.28
C THR A 155 4.47 20.29 30.86
N PRO A 156 3.17 20.38 30.52
CA PRO A 156 2.73 20.90 29.22
C PRO A 156 2.82 22.42 29.23
N THR A 157 4.00 22.98 29.10
CA THR A 157 4.17 24.34 28.62
C THR A 157 3.97 24.33 27.12
N ALA A 158 3.15 25.26 26.61
CA ALA A 158 2.96 25.46 25.17
C ALA A 158 4.28 25.96 24.53
N VAL A 159 5.25 25.08 24.40
CA VAL A 159 6.51 25.35 23.70
C VAL A 159 6.21 25.24 22.21
N SER A 160 6.44 26.31 21.46
CA SER A 160 6.44 26.26 20.01
C SER A 160 7.59 25.36 19.58
N LEU A 161 7.27 24.15 19.05
CA LEU A 161 8.28 23.23 18.56
C LEU A 161 8.96 23.82 17.31
N THR A 162 10.26 23.63 17.21
CA THR A 162 11.03 24.04 16.01
C THR A 162 10.86 22.97 14.92
N PRO A 163 10.30 23.31 13.76
CA PRO A 163 10.19 22.36 12.66
C PRO A 163 11.57 21.93 12.16
N GLN A 164 11.74 20.63 11.88
CA GLN A 164 12.94 20.11 11.25
C GLN A 164 13.11 20.66 9.82
N TRP A 165 14.32 20.50 9.28
CA TRP A 165 14.65 20.91 7.92
C TRP A 165 13.73 20.32 6.86
N ASN A 166 13.42 19.01 6.98
CA ASN A 166 12.56 18.27 6.07
C ASN A 166 11.13 18.81 6.04
N LEU A 167 10.57 19.20 7.20
CA LEU A 167 9.24 19.80 7.29
C LEU A 167 9.20 21.19 6.65
N ASN A 168 10.26 22.00 6.85
CA ASN A 168 10.41 23.29 6.20
C ASN A 168 10.55 23.14 4.68
N THR A 169 11.31 22.14 4.22
CA THR A 169 11.53 21.86 2.80
C THR A 169 10.22 21.55 2.06
N VAL A 170 9.28 20.85 2.70
CA VAL A 170 7.97 20.51 2.10
C VAL A 170 6.88 21.54 2.42
N HIS A 171 7.19 22.60 3.15
CA HIS A 171 6.27 23.67 3.55
C HIS A 171 5.12 23.24 4.47
N ALA A 172 5.29 22.21 5.29
CA ALA A 172 4.28 21.78 6.25
C ALA A 172 3.94 22.86 7.31
N PRO A 173 4.93 23.59 7.90
CA PRO A 173 4.66 24.65 8.86
C PRO A 173 3.83 25.81 8.29
N ASP A 174 3.93 26.08 7.00
CA ASP A 174 3.13 27.10 6.33
C ASP A 174 1.63 26.78 6.36
N LEU A 175 1.27 25.50 6.33
CA LEU A 175 -0.12 25.05 6.45
C LEU A 175 -0.57 25.04 7.91
N TRP A 176 0.30 24.66 8.86
CA TRP A 176 -0.02 24.72 10.29
C TRP A 176 -0.34 26.15 10.72
N ALA A 177 0.40 27.13 10.23
CA ALA A 177 0.12 28.56 10.47
C ALA A 177 -1.27 29.00 9.98
N ARG A 178 -1.86 28.25 9.04
CA ARG A 178 -3.24 28.44 8.53
C ARG A 178 -4.27 27.58 9.27
N GLY A 179 -3.88 26.86 10.34
CA GLY A 179 -4.73 25.95 11.09
C GLY A 179 -4.96 24.58 10.43
N VAL A 180 -4.26 24.27 9.33
CA VAL A 180 -4.36 23.01 8.61
C VAL A 180 -3.33 22.03 9.19
N THR A 181 -3.80 21.02 9.93
CA THR A 181 -2.93 20.08 10.67
C THR A 181 -3.20 18.60 10.36
N GLY A 182 -4.10 18.29 9.43
CA GLY A 182 -4.52 16.92 9.14
C GLY A 182 -5.72 16.44 9.97
N LYS A 183 -6.36 17.31 10.74
CA LYS A 183 -7.49 16.96 11.60
C LYS A 183 -8.65 16.34 10.82
N GLY A 184 -9.18 15.20 11.29
CA GLY A 184 -10.28 14.47 10.66
C GLY A 184 -9.83 13.46 9.59
N ILE A 185 -8.53 13.25 9.43
CA ILE A 185 -7.94 12.26 8.52
C ILE A 185 -7.41 11.08 9.31
N VAL A 186 -7.66 9.88 8.78
CA VAL A 186 -7.15 8.61 9.30
C VAL A 186 -5.91 8.21 8.49
N TYR A 187 -4.75 8.32 9.12
CA TYR A 187 -3.46 7.91 8.58
C TYR A 187 -3.18 6.46 8.97
N ALA A 188 -2.69 5.63 8.07
CA ALA A 188 -2.37 4.24 8.34
C ALA A 188 -0.92 3.92 8.03
N THR A 189 -0.29 3.09 8.88
CA THR A 189 1.05 2.54 8.67
C THR A 189 1.01 1.01 8.72
N ALA A 190 1.44 0.37 7.62
CA ALA A 190 1.78 -1.06 7.61
C ALA A 190 3.30 -1.18 7.65
N ASP A 191 3.87 -1.80 8.69
CA ASP A 191 5.31 -1.84 8.90
C ASP A 191 5.68 -2.87 10.02
N THR A 192 6.83 -2.72 10.68
CA THR A 192 7.27 -3.53 11.83
C THR A 192 6.40 -3.40 13.09
N GLY A 193 5.30 -2.66 13.00
CA GLY A 193 4.45 -2.24 14.10
C GLY A 193 4.68 -0.80 14.51
N VAL A 194 4.05 -0.35 15.60
CA VAL A 194 4.20 1.01 16.15
C VAL A 194 4.16 0.95 17.67
N GLN A 195 5.10 1.62 18.33
CA GLN A 195 5.02 1.85 19.77
C GLN A 195 3.93 2.90 20.05
N TRP A 196 2.69 2.47 20.30
CA TRP A 196 1.52 3.34 20.38
C TRP A 196 1.58 4.34 21.54
N ASN A 197 2.22 3.96 22.66
CA ASN A 197 2.38 4.80 23.85
C ASN A 197 3.65 5.66 23.81
N HIS A 198 4.32 5.76 22.65
CA HIS A 198 5.42 6.69 22.46
C HIS A 198 4.93 8.14 22.65
N PRO A 199 5.63 9.00 23.45
CA PRO A 199 5.16 10.35 23.78
C PRO A 199 4.82 11.23 22.56
N ALA A 200 5.54 11.05 21.44
CA ALA A 200 5.30 11.77 20.19
C ALA A 200 4.11 11.24 19.39
N LEU A 201 3.55 10.06 19.70
CA LEU A 201 2.57 9.36 18.88
C LEU A 201 1.25 9.06 19.58
N GLN A 202 1.28 8.92 20.90
CA GLN A 202 0.13 8.46 21.69
C GLN A 202 -1.12 9.30 21.47
N ASN A 203 -0.98 10.63 21.47
CA ASN A 203 -2.12 11.54 21.32
C ASN A 203 -2.73 11.49 19.91
N GLN A 204 -2.01 11.05 18.90
CA GLN A 204 -2.47 10.85 17.52
C GLN A 204 -3.03 9.44 17.28
N TYR A 205 -2.80 8.49 18.19
CA TYR A 205 -3.38 7.18 18.07
C TYR A 205 -4.91 7.25 18.11
N ARG A 206 -5.60 6.71 17.11
CA ARG A 206 -7.06 6.79 17.03
C ARG A 206 -7.75 6.04 18.16
N GLY A 207 -7.10 4.97 18.64
CA GLY A 207 -7.57 4.19 19.79
C GLY A 207 -7.38 4.84 21.15
N TRP A 208 -6.67 5.98 21.27
CA TRP A 208 -6.41 6.65 22.53
C TRP A 208 -7.44 7.77 22.78
N ASP A 209 -8.13 7.71 23.93
CA ASP A 209 -9.16 8.69 24.35
C ASP A 209 -8.64 9.78 25.31
N GLY A 210 -7.37 9.71 25.70
CA GLY A 210 -6.72 10.57 26.70
C GLY A 210 -6.49 9.87 28.06
N THR A 211 -7.09 8.71 28.28
CA THR A 211 -7.01 7.93 29.53
C THR A 211 -6.79 6.46 29.29
N THR A 212 -7.48 5.89 28.32
CA THR A 212 -7.44 4.46 27.98
C THR A 212 -7.27 4.26 26.47
N ALA A 213 -6.73 3.10 26.08
CA ALA A 213 -6.59 2.71 24.69
C ALA A 213 -7.56 1.59 24.33
N ASP A 214 -8.37 1.82 23.29
CA ASP A 214 -9.14 0.77 22.59
C ASP A 214 -8.44 0.43 21.28
N HIS A 215 -7.93 -0.79 21.18
CA HIS A 215 -7.20 -1.24 20.01
C HIS A 215 -8.12 -1.83 18.92
N ASN A 216 -9.40 -2.13 19.21
CA ASN A 216 -10.36 -2.57 18.20
C ASN A 216 -10.47 -1.53 17.07
N TYR A 217 -10.42 -2.01 15.82
CA TYR A 217 -10.46 -1.18 14.60
C TYR A 217 -9.27 -0.22 14.39
N ASN A 218 -8.30 -0.21 15.32
CA ASN A 218 -7.18 0.71 15.32
C ASN A 218 -5.82 0.02 15.18
N TRP A 219 -5.79 -1.29 15.47
CA TRP A 219 -4.62 -2.14 15.41
C TRP A 219 -4.94 -3.50 14.82
N TRP A 220 -4.01 -4.02 14.03
CA TRP A 220 -4.02 -5.40 13.58
C TRP A 220 -2.61 -5.97 13.57
N ASP A 221 -2.48 -7.23 13.96
CA ASP A 221 -1.24 -7.98 13.87
C ASP A 221 -1.37 -9.07 12.80
N ALA A 222 -0.72 -8.89 11.66
CA ALA A 222 -0.68 -9.88 10.59
C ALA A 222 0.45 -10.90 10.77
N VAL A 223 1.17 -10.87 11.91
CA VAL A 223 2.22 -11.82 12.27
C VAL A 223 1.61 -12.91 13.14
N HIS A 224 1.26 -14.05 12.54
CA HIS A 224 0.48 -15.09 13.20
C HIS A 224 1.34 -16.28 13.64
N ALA A 225 0.98 -16.88 14.80
CA ALA A 225 1.62 -18.09 15.33
C ALA A 225 1.37 -19.33 14.47
N SER A 226 0.28 -19.35 13.70
CA SER A 226 -0.10 -20.47 12.82
C SER A 226 0.70 -20.53 11.52
N GLU A 227 1.59 -19.55 11.26
CA GLU A 227 2.39 -19.45 10.03
C GLU A 227 3.84 -19.80 10.25
N THR A 228 4.52 -20.17 9.17
CA THR A 228 5.95 -20.51 9.19
C THR A 228 6.79 -19.23 9.10
N TRP A 229 7.64 -18.99 10.11
CA TRP A 229 8.56 -17.84 10.19
C TRP A 229 10.04 -18.25 10.16
N GLY A 230 10.35 -19.47 9.67
CA GLY A 230 11.74 -19.91 9.50
C GLY A 230 12.58 -19.98 10.77
N GLY A 231 11.95 -20.13 11.95
CA GLY A 231 12.63 -20.14 13.25
C GLY A 231 13.08 -18.78 13.76
N LEU A 232 12.57 -17.68 13.18
CA LEU A 232 12.86 -16.32 13.62
C LEU A 232 12.34 -16.06 15.03
N THR A 233 13.14 -15.36 15.83
CA THR A 233 12.72 -14.86 17.14
C THR A 233 11.69 -13.74 16.94
N ASN A 234 10.65 -13.76 17.78
CA ASN A 234 9.64 -12.71 17.79
C ASN A 234 9.61 -12.07 19.18
N ILE A 235 10.14 -10.85 19.28
CA ILE A 235 10.24 -10.12 20.56
C ILE A 235 8.86 -9.66 21.04
N CYS A 236 8.00 -9.24 20.13
CA CYS A 236 6.66 -8.79 20.46
C CYS A 236 5.70 -9.95 20.76
N GLY A 237 5.91 -11.12 20.17
CA GLY A 237 4.93 -12.24 20.16
C GLY A 237 4.09 -12.24 18.88
N PHE A 238 3.09 -13.12 18.84
CA PHE A 238 2.19 -13.35 17.71
C PHE A 238 0.76 -12.98 18.07
N ASP A 239 -0.06 -12.61 17.07
CA ASP A 239 -1.50 -12.37 17.23
C ASP A 239 -1.80 -11.33 18.32
N LEU A 240 -1.06 -10.23 18.31
CA LEU A 240 -1.04 -9.23 19.38
C LEU A 240 -2.35 -8.45 19.47
N GLN A 241 -2.83 -8.29 20.69
CA GLN A 241 -4.03 -7.54 21.00
C GLN A 241 -3.76 -6.03 21.27
N ALA A 242 -2.50 -5.59 21.19
CA ALA A 242 -2.08 -4.20 21.33
C ALA A 242 -0.88 -3.93 20.43
N PRO A 243 -0.72 -2.69 19.93
CA PRO A 243 0.40 -2.35 19.06
C PRO A 243 1.76 -2.55 19.74
N CYS A 244 2.67 -3.20 19.04
CA CYS A 244 4.07 -3.39 19.40
C CYS A 244 4.93 -3.19 18.16
N ASP A 245 6.15 -2.70 18.34
CA ASP A 245 7.15 -2.54 17.29
C ASP A 245 8.41 -3.29 17.74
N ASP A 246 8.77 -4.36 17.05
CA ASP A 246 9.90 -5.23 17.36
C ASP A 246 11.21 -4.82 16.66
N TYR A 247 11.19 -3.72 15.90
CA TYR A 247 12.34 -3.20 15.19
C TYR A 247 12.57 -1.71 15.44
N GLY A 248 11.51 -0.88 15.34
CA GLY A 248 11.52 0.57 15.51
C GLY A 248 11.21 1.35 14.23
N HIS A 249 11.31 0.71 13.06
CA HIS A 249 11.11 1.36 11.76
C HIS A 249 9.67 1.88 11.60
N GLY A 250 8.66 1.09 11.93
CA GLY A 250 7.26 1.52 11.85
C GLY A 250 6.93 2.69 12.79
N THR A 251 7.53 2.72 13.98
CA THR A 251 7.44 3.87 14.91
C THR A 251 8.07 5.12 14.29
N HIS A 252 9.20 4.97 13.57
CA HIS A 252 9.90 6.08 12.92
C HIS A 252 9.08 6.68 11.77
N VAL A 253 8.61 5.86 10.84
CA VAL A 253 7.86 6.33 9.67
C VAL A 253 6.48 6.91 10.06
N THR A 254 5.83 6.35 11.10
CA THR A 254 4.61 6.94 11.67
C THR A 254 4.88 8.32 12.25
N GLY A 255 6.02 8.49 12.93
CA GLY A 255 6.45 9.78 13.48
C GLY A 255 6.61 10.86 12.41
N ILE A 256 7.20 10.54 11.27
CA ILE A 256 7.35 11.48 10.13
C ILE A 256 5.97 11.89 9.58
N GLY A 257 5.02 10.94 9.50
CA GLY A 257 3.68 11.24 9.02
C GLY A 257 2.89 12.15 9.95
N VAL A 258 2.81 11.77 11.26
CA VAL A 258 1.82 12.35 12.18
C VAL A 258 2.35 12.67 13.58
N GLY A 259 3.62 12.43 13.87
CA GLY A 259 4.18 12.67 15.22
C GLY A 259 4.15 14.13 15.62
N THR A 260 4.09 14.39 16.94
CA THR A 260 4.22 15.76 17.45
C THR A 260 5.68 16.19 17.51
N GLY A 261 6.51 15.47 18.25
CA GLY A 261 7.93 15.78 18.44
C GLY A 261 8.46 15.37 19.80
N ASP A 262 9.70 15.79 20.09
CA ASP A 262 10.44 15.46 21.30
C ASP A 262 10.30 16.52 22.42
N GLY A 263 9.41 17.47 22.26
CA GLY A 263 9.23 18.60 23.17
C GLY A 263 10.02 19.86 22.78
N VAL A 264 10.94 19.74 21.82
CA VAL A 264 11.74 20.83 21.24
C VAL A 264 11.56 20.90 19.73
N THR A 265 11.63 19.75 19.06
CA THR A 265 11.65 19.59 17.62
C THR A 265 10.34 18.95 17.14
N ALA A 266 9.65 19.57 16.19
CA ALA A 266 8.52 18.97 15.50
C ALA A 266 9.02 17.95 14.45
N ILE A 267 8.36 16.77 14.37
CA ILE A 267 8.80 15.68 13.51
C ILE A 267 7.78 15.29 12.43
N GLY A 268 6.49 15.46 12.67
CA GLY A 268 5.42 14.96 11.81
C GLY A 268 4.84 16.03 10.89
N VAL A 269 4.54 15.65 9.63
CA VAL A 269 3.95 16.54 8.61
C VAL A 269 2.52 16.93 8.99
N ALA A 270 1.71 15.99 9.46
CA ALA A 270 0.29 16.17 9.75
C ALA A 270 -0.05 15.84 11.21
N PRO A 271 0.41 16.65 12.20
CA PRO A 271 0.34 16.31 13.62
C PRO A 271 -1.09 16.32 14.20
N GLY A 272 -2.08 16.75 13.45
CA GLY A 272 -3.50 16.70 13.84
C GLY A 272 -4.26 15.50 13.28
N ALA A 273 -3.66 14.69 12.40
CA ALA A 273 -4.25 13.45 11.90
C ALA A 273 -4.28 12.37 13.00
N ARG A 274 -5.18 11.39 12.84
CA ARG A 274 -5.26 10.22 13.72
C ARG A 274 -4.70 9.01 13.00
N TRP A 275 -3.84 8.22 13.68
CA TRP A 275 -3.26 7.05 13.04
C TRP A 275 -3.85 5.73 13.55
N ILE A 276 -3.82 4.75 12.66
CA ILE A 276 -4.03 3.31 12.90
C ILE A 276 -2.84 2.55 12.33
N ALA A 277 -2.58 1.34 12.80
CA ALA A 277 -1.45 0.56 12.31
C ALA A 277 -1.77 -0.92 12.15
N CYS A 278 -0.98 -1.57 11.30
CA CYS A 278 -0.94 -3.01 11.13
C CYS A 278 0.53 -3.46 11.10
N ARG A 279 0.88 -4.46 11.93
CA ARG A 279 2.20 -5.07 11.87
C ARG A 279 2.21 -6.16 10.82
N ASN A 280 3.01 -5.98 9.77
CA ASN A 280 3.18 -6.94 8.68
C ASN A 280 4.58 -7.54 8.58
N MET A 281 5.47 -7.19 9.51
CA MET A 281 6.82 -7.72 9.60
C MET A 281 7.16 -8.19 11.01
N ASN A 282 7.81 -9.36 11.12
CA ASN A 282 8.35 -9.91 12.35
C ASN A 282 9.86 -9.59 12.41
N GLY A 283 10.28 -8.63 13.22
CA GLY A 283 11.70 -8.22 13.31
C GLY A 283 12.31 -7.77 11.98
N GLY A 284 11.49 -7.15 11.12
CA GLY A 284 11.87 -6.74 9.77
C GLY A 284 11.73 -7.84 8.71
N PHE A 285 11.14 -8.99 9.02
CA PHE A 285 10.80 -10.03 8.05
C PHE A 285 9.32 -9.96 7.69
N GLY A 286 9.01 -9.76 6.42
CA GLY A 286 7.66 -9.73 5.89
C GLY A 286 7.34 -10.92 5.00
N LYS A 287 6.07 -11.06 4.59
CA LYS A 287 5.55 -12.07 3.68
C LYS A 287 4.52 -11.43 2.75
N PRO A 288 4.33 -11.93 1.51
CA PRO A 288 3.26 -11.45 0.64
C PRO A 288 1.88 -11.42 1.31
N SER A 289 1.54 -12.48 2.06
CA SER A 289 0.28 -12.59 2.79
C SER A 289 0.09 -11.49 3.83
N THR A 290 1.11 -11.19 4.63
CA THR A 290 1.01 -10.19 5.72
C THR A 290 0.84 -8.78 5.16
N TYR A 291 1.47 -8.49 4.02
CA TYR A 291 1.28 -7.21 3.31
C TYR A 291 -0.18 -7.06 2.83
N ILE A 292 -0.72 -8.09 2.18
CA ILE A 292 -2.11 -8.10 1.69
C ILE A 292 -3.10 -8.02 2.86
N GLU A 293 -2.82 -8.69 3.97
CA GLU A 293 -3.67 -8.69 5.17
C GLU A 293 -3.78 -7.29 5.78
N CYS A 294 -2.67 -6.57 5.89
CA CYS A 294 -2.69 -5.19 6.38
C CYS A 294 -3.48 -4.26 5.45
N LEU A 295 -3.35 -4.40 4.13
CA LEU A 295 -4.17 -3.63 3.18
C LEU A 295 -5.65 -3.96 3.33
N GLN A 296 -6.00 -5.24 3.56
CA GLN A 296 -7.36 -5.68 3.85
C GLN A 296 -7.91 -5.03 5.13
N PHE A 297 -7.11 -5.01 6.20
CA PHE A 297 -7.49 -4.35 7.45
C PHE A 297 -7.73 -2.85 7.26
N PHE A 298 -6.89 -2.16 6.50
CA PHE A 298 -7.05 -0.72 6.27
C PHE A 298 -8.28 -0.36 5.44
N MET A 299 -8.77 -1.27 4.59
CA MET A 299 -10.01 -1.06 3.85
C MET A 299 -11.27 -1.27 4.69
N ALA A 300 -11.25 -2.22 5.60
CA ALA A 300 -12.36 -2.50 6.52
C ALA A 300 -11.80 -3.02 7.85
N PRO A 301 -11.38 -2.11 8.73
CA PRO A 301 -10.85 -2.48 10.03
C PRO A 301 -11.81 -3.39 10.82
N THR A 302 -11.24 -4.32 11.58
CA THR A 302 -11.98 -5.31 12.39
C THR A 302 -11.75 -5.07 13.88
N ASN A 303 -12.52 -5.76 14.71
CA ASN A 303 -12.12 -5.94 16.10
C ASN A 303 -10.85 -6.81 16.17
N LEU A 304 -10.26 -6.91 17.36
CA LEU A 304 -9.00 -7.67 17.59
C LEU A 304 -9.13 -9.18 17.34
N GLN A 305 -10.35 -9.72 17.21
CA GLN A 305 -10.62 -11.11 16.84
C GLN A 305 -10.76 -11.31 15.32
N GLY A 306 -10.48 -10.28 14.51
CA GLY A 306 -10.63 -10.36 13.05
C GLY A 306 -12.08 -10.43 12.56
N SER A 307 -13.04 -10.09 13.42
CA SER A 307 -14.47 -10.11 13.10
C SER A 307 -15.07 -8.71 13.04
N ALA A 308 -16.34 -8.62 12.59
CA ALA A 308 -17.08 -7.35 12.47
C ALA A 308 -16.33 -6.26 11.65
N PRO A 309 -15.91 -6.54 10.41
CA PRO A 309 -15.26 -5.56 9.57
C PRO A 309 -16.16 -4.34 9.32
N ASP A 310 -15.58 -3.14 9.44
CA ASP A 310 -16.31 -1.88 9.31
C ASP A 310 -15.60 -0.93 8.32
N PRO A 311 -16.01 -0.90 7.04
CA PRO A 311 -15.41 -0.02 6.04
C PRO A 311 -15.61 1.48 6.29
N SER A 312 -16.51 1.87 7.22
CA SER A 312 -16.64 3.27 7.61
C SER A 312 -15.46 3.76 8.47
N LYS A 313 -14.71 2.81 9.08
CA LYS A 313 -13.51 3.07 9.88
C LYS A 313 -12.20 2.95 9.09
N ARG A 314 -12.29 2.78 7.75
CA ARG A 314 -11.12 2.61 6.89
C ARG A 314 -10.10 3.73 7.03
N ALA A 315 -8.88 3.46 6.60
CA ALA A 315 -7.89 4.49 6.40
C ALA A 315 -8.31 5.49 5.30
N ASP A 316 -7.88 6.73 5.43
CA ASP A 316 -7.93 7.71 4.33
C ASP A 316 -6.62 7.65 3.51
N VAL A 317 -5.47 7.56 4.20
CA VAL A 317 -4.13 7.58 3.61
C VAL A 317 -3.31 6.46 4.22
N ILE A 318 -2.57 5.73 3.38
CA ILE A 318 -1.61 4.70 3.79
C ILE A 318 -0.20 5.17 3.46
N SER A 319 0.72 5.07 4.43
CA SER A 319 2.16 5.14 4.25
C SER A 319 2.74 3.73 4.21
N ASN A 320 3.42 3.41 3.11
CA ASN A 320 4.01 2.11 2.87
C ASN A 320 5.50 2.25 2.61
N SER A 321 6.30 1.81 3.57
CA SER A 321 7.76 1.98 3.57
C SER A 321 8.51 0.66 3.50
N TYR A 322 8.01 -0.28 2.71
CA TYR A 322 8.63 -1.58 2.40
C TYR A 322 8.44 -1.94 0.93
N SER A 323 9.21 -2.90 0.47
CA SER A 323 9.02 -3.61 -0.81
C SER A 323 8.89 -5.11 -0.57
N CYS A 324 8.38 -5.83 -1.57
CA CYS A 324 8.26 -7.28 -1.59
C CYS A 324 9.14 -7.85 -2.72
N PRO A 325 10.43 -8.15 -2.46
CA PRO A 325 11.37 -8.53 -3.49
C PRO A 325 11.09 -9.91 -4.11
N GLN A 326 11.18 -9.99 -5.44
CA GLN A 326 10.92 -11.23 -6.18
C GLN A 326 11.88 -12.36 -5.80
N ILE A 327 13.18 -12.08 -5.75
CA ILE A 327 14.21 -13.13 -5.56
C ILE A 327 14.14 -13.71 -4.14
N SER A 328 13.76 -12.92 -3.17
CA SER A 328 13.88 -13.26 -1.77
C SER A 328 12.55 -13.62 -1.10
N GLU A 329 11.51 -12.84 -1.29
CA GLU A 329 10.16 -13.14 -0.78
C GLU A 329 9.30 -13.95 -1.75
N GLY A 330 9.74 -14.07 -3.01
CA GLY A 330 8.98 -14.75 -4.05
C GLY A 330 7.82 -13.93 -4.61
N CYS A 331 7.77 -12.62 -4.33
CA CYS A 331 6.79 -11.74 -4.94
C CYS A 331 7.04 -11.61 -6.45
N ALA A 332 6.18 -12.19 -7.25
CA ALA A 332 6.14 -11.79 -8.66
C ALA A 332 5.80 -10.29 -8.76
N PRO A 333 6.19 -9.60 -9.84
CA PRO A 333 5.88 -8.17 -10.01
C PRO A 333 4.40 -7.82 -9.81
N HIS A 334 3.49 -8.78 -10.05
CA HIS A 334 2.04 -8.60 -9.91
C HIS A 334 1.44 -9.05 -8.56
N SER A 335 2.23 -9.66 -7.65
CA SER A 335 1.68 -10.31 -6.44
C SER A 335 0.85 -9.38 -5.54
N LEU A 336 1.23 -8.11 -5.41
CA LEU A 336 0.47 -7.13 -4.63
C LEU A 336 -0.51 -6.28 -5.46
N ARG A 337 -0.52 -6.43 -6.79
CA ARG A 337 -1.28 -5.58 -7.72
C ARG A 337 -2.77 -5.50 -7.40
N ALA A 338 -3.42 -6.64 -7.27
CA ALA A 338 -4.86 -6.69 -7.00
C ALA A 338 -5.22 -5.99 -5.68
N ALA A 339 -4.40 -6.16 -4.64
CA ALA A 339 -4.62 -5.52 -3.34
C ALA A 339 -4.46 -3.99 -3.41
N VAL A 340 -3.39 -3.47 -4.06
CA VAL A 340 -3.20 -2.00 -4.17
C VAL A 340 -4.22 -1.36 -5.12
N GLN A 341 -4.69 -2.07 -6.15
CA GLN A 341 -5.78 -1.62 -7.00
C GLN A 341 -7.10 -1.51 -6.22
N ALA A 342 -7.38 -2.49 -5.34
CA ALA A 342 -8.56 -2.46 -4.47
C ALA A 342 -8.52 -1.28 -3.50
N VAL A 343 -7.36 -1.02 -2.88
CA VAL A 343 -7.11 0.13 -2.00
C VAL A 343 -7.39 1.45 -2.76
N ARG A 344 -6.81 1.61 -3.95
CA ARG A 344 -7.03 2.78 -4.81
C ARG A 344 -8.50 2.93 -5.20
N ALA A 345 -9.15 1.85 -5.64
CA ALA A 345 -10.57 1.85 -6.01
C ALA A 345 -11.48 2.25 -4.85
N ALA A 346 -11.11 1.91 -3.61
CA ALA A 346 -11.82 2.34 -2.40
C ALA A 346 -11.62 3.84 -2.06
N GLY A 347 -10.80 4.57 -2.83
CA GLY A 347 -10.51 5.97 -2.61
C GLY A 347 -9.51 6.21 -1.47
N ILE A 348 -8.66 5.25 -1.15
CA ILE A 348 -7.59 5.37 -0.17
C ILE A 348 -6.31 5.74 -0.93
N PHE A 349 -5.64 6.83 -0.53
CA PHE A 349 -4.36 7.22 -1.11
C PHE A 349 -3.24 6.38 -0.52
N MET A 350 -2.38 5.80 -1.36
CA MET A 350 -1.26 4.99 -0.90
C MET A 350 0.06 5.60 -1.38
N SER A 351 0.85 6.12 -0.44
CA SER A 351 2.22 6.60 -0.64
C SER A 351 3.20 5.47 -0.39
N VAL A 352 4.09 5.21 -1.34
CA VAL A 352 4.98 4.06 -1.33
C VAL A 352 6.42 4.51 -1.58
N SER A 353 7.37 3.96 -0.82
CA SER A 353 8.80 4.14 -1.07
C SER A 353 9.21 3.56 -2.43
N SER A 354 10.11 4.23 -3.15
CA SER A 354 10.58 3.76 -4.46
C SER A 354 11.57 2.61 -4.40
N GLY A 355 12.07 2.27 -3.21
CA GLY A 355 13.15 1.30 -3.00
C GLY A 355 14.50 1.98 -2.80
N ASN A 356 15.48 1.20 -2.28
CA ASN A 356 16.82 1.67 -1.95
C ASN A 356 17.91 1.01 -2.82
N GLU A 357 17.54 0.58 -4.02
CA GLU A 357 18.39 -0.11 -4.99
C GLU A 357 19.02 0.87 -6.02
N GLY A 358 19.09 2.15 -5.68
CA GLY A 358 19.64 3.19 -6.57
C GLY A 358 21.08 2.95 -7.03
N GLY A 359 21.86 2.16 -6.29
CA GLY A 359 23.16 1.69 -6.71
C GLY A 359 23.16 0.85 -7.99
N LEU A 360 22.02 0.29 -8.38
CA LEU A 360 21.83 -0.42 -9.66
C LEU A 360 21.64 0.55 -10.85
N GLY A 361 21.52 1.85 -10.60
CA GLY A 361 21.31 2.86 -11.64
C GLY A 361 19.84 3.05 -12.05
N CYS A 362 19.61 3.32 -13.34
CA CYS A 362 18.28 3.47 -13.90
C CYS A 362 17.48 2.16 -13.88
N SER A 363 16.15 2.26 -13.89
CA SER A 363 15.22 1.12 -13.86
C SER A 363 15.41 0.22 -12.62
N SER A 364 15.78 0.82 -11.48
CA SER A 364 15.98 0.12 -10.21
C SER A 364 14.73 0.11 -9.31
N ILE A 365 13.59 0.66 -9.76
CA ILE A 365 12.29 0.45 -9.13
C ILE A 365 11.73 -0.88 -9.66
N ILE A 366 12.04 -1.99 -8.99
CA ILE A 366 11.84 -3.34 -9.50
C ILE A 366 10.86 -4.16 -8.66
N ASP A 367 10.60 -3.75 -7.42
CA ASP A 367 9.80 -4.52 -6.48
C ASP A 367 8.41 -3.92 -6.24
N PRO A 368 7.36 -4.77 -6.09
CA PRO A 368 6.05 -4.31 -5.65
C PRO A 368 6.09 -3.86 -4.17
N PRO A 369 5.23 -2.93 -3.75
CA PRO A 369 4.24 -2.25 -4.56
C PRO A 369 4.78 -1.00 -5.28
N GLY A 370 6.05 -0.59 -5.10
CA GLY A 370 6.63 0.64 -5.65
C GLY A 370 6.57 0.74 -7.18
N LEU A 371 6.65 -0.40 -7.88
CA LEU A 371 6.56 -0.47 -9.35
C LEU A 371 5.13 -0.29 -9.89
N GLU A 372 4.09 -0.41 -9.05
CA GLU A 372 2.70 -0.45 -9.51
C GLU A 372 2.17 0.93 -9.94
N ALA A 373 1.40 0.94 -11.03
CA ALA A 373 0.72 2.15 -11.52
C ALA A 373 -0.34 2.69 -10.55
N SER A 374 -0.84 1.83 -9.66
CA SER A 374 -1.95 2.13 -8.75
C SER A 374 -1.51 2.79 -7.45
N VAL A 375 -0.21 3.03 -7.24
CA VAL A 375 0.33 3.67 -6.04
C VAL A 375 1.15 4.91 -6.38
N PHE A 376 1.29 5.80 -5.41
CA PHE A 376 2.11 7.00 -5.52
C PHE A 376 3.51 6.73 -4.98
N THR A 377 4.47 6.57 -5.88
CA THR A 377 5.85 6.15 -5.57
C THR A 377 6.75 7.34 -5.32
N VAL A 378 7.51 7.32 -4.22
CA VAL A 378 8.27 8.47 -3.71
C VAL A 378 9.76 8.15 -3.60
N GLY A 379 10.59 8.95 -4.27
CA GLY A 379 12.06 8.89 -4.17
C GLY A 379 12.60 9.76 -3.03
N ASN A 380 13.89 9.58 -2.69
CA ASN A 380 14.57 10.22 -1.57
C ASN A 380 15.52 11.33 -2.00
N THR A 381 15.43 12.52 -1.36
CA THR A 381 16.41 13.60 -1.48
C THR A 381 17.01 13.97 -0.13
N ASP A 382 18.23 14.57 -0.18
CA ASP A 382 18.89 15.21 0.95
C ASP A 382 18.40 16.66 1.19
N SER A 383 18.98 17.33 2.18
CA SER A 383 18.67 18.72 2.54
C SER A 383 19.03 19.76 1.46
N SER A 384 19.82 19.37 0.46
CA SER A 384 20.17 20.18 -0.71
C SER A 384 19.26 19.89 -1.91
N ASN A 385 18.24 19.04 -1.73
CA ASN A 385 17.32 18.53 -2.77
C ASN A 385 18.02 17.67 -3.84
N VAL A 386 19.16 17.08 -3.52
CA VAL A 386 19.88 16.15 -4.39
C VAL A 386 19.34 14.75 -4.15
N ILE A 387 19.11 14.00 -5.25
CA ILE A 387 18.67 12.60 -5.17
C ILE A 387 19.69 11.77 -4.39
N ALA A 388 19.24 11.03 -3.37
CA ALA A 388 20.11 10.15 -2.61
C ALA A 388 20.67 9.03 -3.51
N PRO A 389 21.96 8.66 -3.35
CA PRO A 389 22.55 7.58 -4.15
C PRO A 389 21.78 6.25 -4.07
N SER A 390 21.20 5.94 -2.91
CA SER A 390 20.41 4.74 -2.67
C SER A 390 19.00 4.80 -3.25
N SER A 391 18.42 5.99 -3.48
CA SER A 391 17.05 6.08 -3.99
C SER A 391 16.92 5.35 -5.32
N SER A 392 15.97 4.44 -5.47
CA SER A 392 15.70 3.77 -6.74
C SER A 392 15.17 4.73 -7.80
N ARG A 393 15.48 4.46 -9.06
CA ARG A 393 15.12 5.29 -10.24
C ARG A 393 14.30 4.49 -11.23
N GLY A 394 13.44 5.20 -11.98
CA GLY A 394 12.74 4.68 -13.13
C GLY A 394 13.60 4.64 -14.42
N PRO A 395 12.96 4.39 -15.57
CA PRO A 395 11.55 3.99 -15.69
C PRO A 395 11.29 2.57 -15.18
N VAL A 396 10.03 2.26 -14.83
CA VAL A 396 9.59 0.88 -14.60
C VAL A 396 9.26 0.26 -15.94
N THR A 397 10.01 -0.79 -16.32
CA THR A 397 9.87 -1.46 -17.63
C THR A 397 9.59 -2.97 -17.51
N ILE A 398 9.25 -3.44 -16.33
CA ILE A 398 8.95 -4.87 -16.04
C ILE A 398 7.45 -5.11 -16.07
N ASP A 399 7.06 -6.36 -16.26
CA ASP A 399 5.69 -6.85 -16.27
C ASP A 399 4.74 -6.08 -17.23
N GLY A 400 5.27 -5.71 -18.41
CA GLY A 400 4.54 -4.97 -19.44
C GLY A 400 4.35 -3.48 -19.17
N TYR A 401 4.89 -2.95 -18.08
CA TYR A 401 4.88 -1.52 -17.79
C TYR A 401 5.90 -0.75 -18.63
N ASN A 402 5.60 0.53 -18.85
CA ASN A 402 6.53 1.55 -19.25
C ASN A 402 6.12 2.85 -18.53
N LEU A 403 6.45 2.91 -17.23
CA LEU A 403 5.98 3.98 -16.36
C LEU A 403 7.12 4.92 -15.98
N LEU A 404 6.85 6.21 -16.05
CA LEU A 404 7.67 7.21 -15.40
C LEU A 404 7.47 7.07 -13.87
N LYS A 405 8.53 6.71 -13.18
CA LYS A 405 8.62 6.59 -11.73
C LYS A 405 10.00 7.11 -11.26
N PRO A 406 10.12 7.59 -10.00
CA PRO A 406 9.05 7.81 -9.02
C PRO A 406 8.04 8.86 -9.51
N ASN A 407 6.88 9.01 -8.84
CA ASN A 407 5.95 10.11 -9.16
C ASN A 407 6.57 11.46 -8.79
N LEU A 408 7.17 11.56 -7.60
CA LEU A 408 7.96 12.71 -7.16
C LEU A 408 8.98 12.28 -6.11
N VAL A 409 9.76 13.22 -5.60
CA VAL A 409 10.70 13.00 -4.50
C VAL A 409 10.31 13.83 -3.27
N ALA A 410 10.75 13.36 -2.10
CA ALA A 410 10.59 14.06 -0.83
C ALA A 410 11.85 13.87 0.03
N PRO A 411 12.04 14.66 1.11
CA PRO A 411 13.13 14.48 2.05
C PRO A 411 13.18 13.06 2.62
N GLY A 412 14.35 12.43 2.59
CA GLY A 412 14.53 11.08 3.11
C GLY A 412 15.92 10.78 3.64
N THR A 413 16.85 11.74 3.57
CA THR A 413 18.23 11.57 4.03
C THR A 413 18.43 12.24 5.39
N ILE A 414 18.87 11.49 6.41
CA ILE A 414 19.11 11.97 7.78
C ILE A 414 17.85 12.65 8.35
N VAL A 415 16.73 11.90 8.32
CA VAL A 415 15.45 12.37 8.87
C VAL A 415 15.29 11.88 10.30
N TYR A 416 15.13 12.83 11.23
CA TYR A 416 14.94 12.57 12.66
C TYR A 416 13.48 12.31 12.98
N SER A 417 13.20 11.21 13.73
CA SER A 417 11.83 10.86 14.13
C SER A 417 11.83 9.98 15.38
N SER A 418 10.62 9.66 15.87
CA SER A 418 10.40 8.72 16.99
C SER A 418 10.98 7.34 16.70
N TRP A 419 11.44 6.66 17.75
CA TRP A 419 12.01 5.31 17.68
C TRP A 419 11.54 4.49 18.88
N SER A 420 11.72 3.18 18.83
CA SER A 420 11.35 2.29 19.93
C SER A 420 11.95 2.74 21.30
N ASN A 421 11.34 2.29 22.40
CA ASN A 421 11.75 2.60 23.77
C ASN A 421 11.67 4.10 24.15
N ASN A 422 10.69 4.83 23.59
CA ASN A 422 10.53 6.27 23.81
C ASN A 422 11.77 7.10 23.44
N THR A 423 12.44 6.69 22.37
CA THR A 423 13.65 7.36 21.90
C THR A 423 13.40 8.02 20.54
N PHE A 424 14.40 8.74 20.04
CA PHE A 424 14.40 9.36 18.71
C PHE A 424 15.73 9.05 18.02
N THR A 425 15.69 8.93 16.70
CA THR A 425 16.90 8.68 15.89
C THR A 425 16.76 9.26 14.50
N THR A 426 17.84 9.28 13.74
CA THR A 426 17.84 9.62 12.31
C THR A 426 17.97 8.36 11.46
N LEU A 427 17.22 8.32 10.37
CA LEU A 427 17.32 7.30 9.33
C LEU A 427 17.46 7.94 7.95
N THR A 428 18.00 7.16 7.01
CA THR A 428 18.20 7.57 5.61
C THR A 428 17.67 6.52 4.66
N GLY A 429 16.61 6.85 3.90
CA GLY A 429 16.01 5.97 2.89
C GLY A 429 14.75 6.53 2.27
N THR A 430 14.27 5.89 1.22
CA THR A 430 12.98 6.21 0.61
C THR A 430 11.81 5.92 1.55
N SER A 431 12.01 5.07 2.55
CA SER A 431 11.09 4.83 3.66
C SER A 431 10.77 6.08 4.47
N MET A 432 11.70 7.04 4.54
CA MET A 432 11.48 8.32 5.22
C MET A 432 10.77 9.32 4.30
N SER A 433 10.88 9.17 2.98
CA SER A 433 10.24 10.06 1.99
C SER A 433 8.74 9.79 1.82
N ALA A 434 8.33 8.54 1.76
CA ALA A 434 6.93 8.15 1.59
C ALA A 434 5.98 8.76 2.65
N PRO A 435 6.30 8.76 3.96
CA PRO A 435 5.44 9.36 4.98
C PRO A 435 5.31 10.89 4.87
N HIS A 436 6.26 11.60 4.24
CA HIS A 436 6.09 13.04 3.95
C HIS A 436 4.93 13.27 2.98
N VAL A 437 4.84 12.45 1.92
CA VAL A 437 3.73 12.54 0.96
C VAL A 437 2.41 12.12 1.58
N ALA A 438 2.39 11.02 2.35
CA ALA A 438 1.19 10.59 3.06
C ALA A 438 0.68 11.68 4.04
N GLY A 439 1.57 12.33 4.78
CA GLY A 439 1.26 13.47 5.63
C GLY A 439 0.78 14.70 4.85
N ALA A 440 1.38 14.98 3.68
CA ALA A 440 0.95 16.05 2.79
C ALA A 440 -0.50 15.85 2.32
N VAL A 441 -0.85 14.63 1.92
CA VAL A 441 -2.22 14.28 1.53
C VAL A 441 -3.17 14.44 2.72
N ALA A 442 -2.77 14.04 3.92
CA ALA A 442 -3.57 14.25 5.12
C ALA A 442 -3.83 15.74 5.40
N LEU A 443 -2.83 16.63 5.22
CA LEU A 443 -3.02 18.07 5.31
C LEU A 443 -4.01 18.58 4.26
N LEU A 444 -3.80 18.25 2.98
CA LEU A 444 -4.64 18.70 1.87
C LEU A 444 -6.09 18.21 2.00
N TRP A 445 -6.30 16.96 2.38
CA TRP A 445 -7.65 16.41 2.55
C TRP A 445 -8.37 16.96 3.79
N SER A 446 -7.62 17.37 4.83
CA SER A 446 -8.21 18.07 5.98
C SER A 446 -8.66 19.49 5.65
N ALA A 447 -7.99 20.13 4.68
CA ALA A 447 -8.34 21.47 4.22
C ALA A 447 -9.45 21.47 3.15
N PHE A 448 -9.45 20.44 2.29
CA PHE A 448 -10.29 20.41 1.09
C PHE A 448 -11.12 19.12 1.03
N HIS A 449 -12.32 19.12 1.62
CA HIS A 449 -13.21 17.95 1.64
C HIS A 449 -13.60 17.44 0.24
N TRP A 450 -13.63 18.31 -0.77
CA TRP A 450 -13.90 17.93 -2.16
C TRP A 450 -12.79 17.08 -2.78
N LEU A 451 -11.56 17.19 -2.26
CA LEU A 451 -10.40 16.42 -2.70
C LEU A 451 -10.30 15.07 -1.97
N LYS A 452 -10.93 14.97 -0.78
CA LYS A 452 -10.84 13.76 0.04
C LYS A 452 -11.41 12.55 -0.71
N ASN A 453 -10.62 11.47 -0.74
CA ASN A 453 -10.90 10.21 -1.46
C ASN A 453 -10.93 10.33 -3.01
N ASP A 454 -10.55 11.46 -3.59
CA ASP A 454 -10.24 11.57 -5.01
C ASP A 454 -8.73 11.41 -5.20
N VAL A 455 -8.31 10.12 -5.29
CA VAL A 455 -6.89 9.76 -5.41
C VAL A 455 -6.29 10.36 -6.68
N PHE A 456 -6.98 10.27 -7.81
CA PHE A 456 -6.47 10.77 -9.09
C PHE A 456 -6.25 12.28 -9.08
N ALA A 457 -7.25 13.06 -8.61
CA ALA A 457 -7.11 14.51 -8.52
C ALA A 457 -6.01 14.91 -7.53
N THR A 458 -5.81 14.13 -6.45
CA THR A 458 -4.75 14.36 -5.47
C THR A 458 -3.37 14.11 -6.06
N GLU A 459 -3.17 12.99 -6.76
CA GLU A 459 -1.92 12.67 -7.46
C GLU A 459 -1.56 13.77 -8.46
N LEU A 460 -2.51 14.10 -9.34
CA LEU A 460 -2.30 15.16 -10.34
C LEU A 460 -1.95 16.50 -9.67
N LEU A 461 -2.61 16.86 -8.58
CA LEU A 461 -2.34 18.10 -7.85
C LEU A 461 -0.90 18.10 -7.31
N LEU A 462 -0.46 17.02 -6.67
CA LEU A 462 0.90 16.89 -6.13
C LEU A 462 1.95 16.96 -7.24
N GLU A 463 1.72 16.27 -8.35
CA GLU A 463 2.64 16.21 -9.49
C GLU A 463 2.82 17.57 -10.17
N ILE A 464 1.73 18.26 -10.52
CA ILE A 464 1.80 19.54 -11.25
C ILE A 464 2.26 20.72 -10.39
N THR A 465 2.26 20.56 -9.06
CA THR A 465 2.72 21.58 -8.12
C THR A 465 4.07 21.26 -7.48
N ALA A 466 4.64 20.11 -7.78
CA ALA A 466 5.98 19.76 -7.34
C ALA A 466 7.01 20.78 -7.83
N LYS A 467 8.00 21.11 -7.00
CA LYS A 467 9.10 21.99 -7.39
C LYS A 467 9.98 21.25 -8.41
N PRO A 468 10.11 21.75 -9.66
CA PRO A 468 10.84 21.07 -10.70
C PRO A 468 12.31 20.77 -10.33
N LEU A 469 12.76 19.55 -10.57
CA LEU A 469 14.16 19.12 -10.43
C LEU A 469 14.60 18.39 -11.69
N THR A 470 15.82 18.67 -12.15
CA THR A 470 16.39 18.09 -13.36
C THR A 470 17.55 17.14 -13.04
N SER A 471 17.85 16.23 -13.96
CA SER A 471 18.92 15.24 -13.78
C SER A 471 19.71 15.02 -15.07
N SER A 472 21.03 14.92 -14.93
CA SER A 472 21.91 14.52 -16.03
C SER A 472 22.11 13.00 -16.16
N GLN A 473 21.41 12.18 -15.34
CA GLN A 473 21.59 10.72 -15.35
C GLN A 473 21.04 10.04 -16.61
N GLY A 474 20.09 10.68 -17.32
CA GLY A 474 19.58 10.18 -18.61
C GLY A 474 18.74 8.90 -18.50
N CYS A 475 18.15 8.61 -17.34
CA CYS A 475 17.30 7.44 -17.14
C CYS A 475 16.10 7.45 -18.10
N GLY A 476 15.86 6.32 -18.78
CA GLY A 476 14.78 6.23 -19.77
C GLY A 476 14.98 7.06 -21.03
N GLY A 477 16.17 7.64 -21.25
CA GLY A 477 16.45 8.55 -22.35
C GLY A 477 16.09 10.02 -22.06
N ASP A 478 15.85 10.38 -20.79
CA ASP A 478 15.52 11.73 -20.37
C ASP A 478 16.64 12.73 -20.73
N SER A 479 16.27 13.89 -21.27
CA SER A 479 17.24 14.98 -21.47
C SER A 479 17.65 15.59 -20.11
N PRO A 480 18.83 16.24 -20.03
CA PRO A 480 19.28 16.87 -18.78
C PRO A 480 18.37 17.98 -18.24
N THR A 481 17.40 18.44 -19.03
CA THR A 481 16.43 19.48 -18.65
C THR A 481 15.01 18.94 -18.55
N ALA A 482 14.80 17.62 -18.69
CA ALA A 482 13.47 17.02 -18.65
C ALA A 482 12.80 17.19 -17.28
N VAL A 483 11.55 17.60 -17.29
CA VAL A 483 10.61 17.56 -16.16
C VAL A 483 9.24 17.22 -16.73
N PRO A 484 8.60 16.11 -16.29
CA PRO A 484 9.13 15.13 -15.34
C PRO A 484 10.29 14.31 -15.91
N ASN A 485 11.02 13.60 -15.03
CA ASN A 485 12.10 12.69 -15.41
C ASN A 485 12.15 11.45 -14.48
N ASN A 486 12.83 10.41 -14.91
CA ASN A 486 12.87 9.11 -14.21
C ASN A 486 13.77 9.07 -12.97
N VAL A 487 14.33 10.20 -12.55
CA VAL A 487 15.15 10.35 -11.32
C VAL A 487 14.36 11.05 -10.22
N TYR A 488 13.68 12.15 -10.55
CA TYR A 488 12.96 12.99 -9.61
C TYR A 488 11.45 12.97 -9.81
N GLY A 489 10.93 12.24 -10.79
CA GLY A 489 9.53 12.34 -11.18
C GLY A 489 9.17 13.75 -11.63
N TYR A 490 8.07 14.27 -11.10
CA TYR A 490 7.64 15.65 -11.36
C TYR A 490 8.45 16.69 -10.56
N GLY A 491 9.25 16.27 -9.57
CA GLY A 491 10.10 17.14 -8.76
C GLY A 491 9.96 16.89 -7.26
N LEU A 492 10.33 17.90 -6.46
CA LEU A 492 10.25 17.85 -5.00
C LEU A 492 8.85 18.23 -4.52
N LEU A 493 8.33 17.51 -3.53
CA LEU A 493 7.06 17.79 -2.86
C LEU A 493 7.00 19.25 -2.35
N ASP A 494 5.96 19.98 -2.75
CA ASP A 494 5.63 21.33 -2.27
C ASP A 494 4.15 21.41 -1.85
N ILE A 495 3.90 21.24 -0.56
CA ILE A 495 2.55 21.21 -0.01
C ILE A 495 1.87 22.58 -0.09
N LEU A 496 2.65 23.67 0.04
CA LEU A 496 2.11 25.02 -0.02
C LEU A 496 1.65 25.37 -1.45
N ALA A 497 2.43 24.99 -2.46
CA ALA A 497 2.04 25.16 -3.86
C ALA A 497 0.75 24.37 -4.16
N SER A 498 0.66 23.11 -3.68
CA SER A 498 -0.54 22.28 -3.82
C SER A 498 -1.76 22.92 -3.14
N TYR A 499 -1.60 23.41 -1.91
CA TYR A 499 -2.65 24.10 -1.18
C TYR A 499 -3.14 25.36 -1.91
N ASN A 500 -2.23 26.21 -2.35
CA ASN A 500 -2.58 27.46 -3.07
C ASN A 500 -3.30 27.18 -4.39
N MET A 501 -2.87 26.16 -5.14
CA MET A 501 -3.55 25.74 -6.37
C MET A 501 -4.96 25.21 -6.09
N ALA A 502 -5.16 24.43 -5.03
CA ALA A 502 -6.47 23.93 -4.62
C ALA A 502 -7.43 25.08 -4.24
N ILE A 503 -6.95 26.13 -3.53
CA ILE A 503 -7.73 27.34 -3.26
C ILE A 503 -8.15 28.04 -4.55
N SER A 504 -7.24 28.22 -5.50
CA SER A 504 -7.54 28.93 -6.75
C SER A 504 -8.61 28.24 -7.59
N LYS A 505 -8.73 26.90 -7.49
CA LYS A 505 -9.85 26.15 -8.08
C LYS A 505 -11.18 26.46 -7.39
N LEU A 506 -11.20 26.54 -6.07
CA LEU A 506 -12.42 26.90 -5.32
C LEU A 506 -12.90 28.31 -5.69
N GLU A 507 -12.01 29.27 -5.77
CA GLU A 507 -12.36 30.64 -6.16
C GLU A 507 -12.99 30.70 -7.56
N LYS A 508 -12.46 29.99 -8.53
CA LYS A 508 -13.02 29.92 -9.88
C LYS A 508 -14.40 29.25 -9.95
N ILE A 509 -14.71 28.34 -9.03
CA ILE A 509 -16.00 27.64 -8.98
C ILE A 509 -17.04 28.48 -8.23
N TYR A 510 -16.68 29.19 -7.16
CA TYR A 510 -17.62 29.85 -6.25
C TYR A 510 -17.76 31.35 -6.47
N LEU A 511 -16.72 32.06 -6.96
CA LEU A 511 -16.81 33.51 -7.25
C LEU A 511 -17.98 33.90 -8.19
N PRO A 512 -18.34 33.14 -9.25
CA PRO A 512 -19.49 33.48 -10.08
C PRO A 512 -20.83 33.45 -9.33
N PHE A 513 -20.92 32.81 -8.18
CA PHE A 513 -22.15 32.71 -7.37
C PHE A 513 -22.23 33.76 -6.25
N LEU A 514 -21.11 34.37 -5.88
CA LEU A 514 -21.04 35.40 -4.84
C LEU A 514 -21.20 36.83 -5.40
N THR A 515 -21.13 37.02 -6.71
CA THR A 515 -21.26 38.32 -7.40
C THR A 515 -22.64 38.54 -8.03
N LYS A 516 -23.62 37.70 -7.72
CA LYS A 516 -25.04 37.89 -8.00
C LYS A 516 -25.76 38.12 -6.67
#